data_b807ff0acd3b5b6d5624114ee3c1d486
#
_entry.id   b807ff0acd3b5b6d5624114ee3c1d486
#
_cell.length_a   1.000
_cell.length_b   1.000
_cell.length_c   1.000
_cell.angle_alpha   90.00
_cell.angle_beta   90.00
_cell.angle_gamma   90.00
#
_symmetry.space_group_name_H-M   'P 1'
#
loop_
_entity.id
_entity.type
_entity.pdbx_description
1 polymer ?
#
loop_
_entity_poly.entity_id
_entity_poly.type
_entity_poly.pdbx_seq_one_letter_code
_entity_poly.pdbx_strand_id
1 'polypeptide(L)'
;MYQYADFDRAFIAARNAQFRAQVARRISGELSEDEFKPLRLMNGVYLQLHAYMLRVAIPYGTLNSAQMGVLADLAETYDKGYGHFTTRQNIQYNWPKLGDIPDMLDDLARVGLHAIQTSGNTIRNVTADHFAGAAADELADPRPIAELIRQWSTDHPEFQFLPRKFKVAVTGSPNDRAVTAAHDIGLRIVARDCALGYQVLVGGGLGRTPMIGKVIKDFLPEADLLPYLEAVVSVWNTL
;
A
#
# COMPACT_ATOMS: atom_id res chain seq x y z
N MET A 1 -9.88 12.98 0.91
CA MET A 1 -9.43 11.79 0.18
C MET A 1 -8.94 12.21 -1.20
N TYR A 2 -7.79 11.72 -1.63
CA TYR A 2 -7.22 12.01 -2.95
C TYR A 2 -8.16 11.52 -4.07
N GLN A 3 -8.31 12.34 -5.11
CA GLN A 3 -9.07 12.00 -6.31
C GLN A 3 -8.09 11.83 -7.47
N TYR A 4 -8.19 10.70 -8.16
CA TYR A 4 -7.30 10.39 -9.27
C TYR A 4 -7.41 11.42 -10.40
N ALA A 5 -6.27 11.98 -10.77
CA ALA A 5 -6.11 12.79 -11.96
C ALA A 5 -6.13 11.90 -13.24
N ASP A 6 -6.14 12.51 -14.39
CA ASP A 6 -6.13 11.77 -15.67
C ASP A 6 -4.86 10.93 -15.84
N PHE A 7 -3.75 11.42 -15.30
CA PHE A 7 -2.49 10.68 -15.26
C PHE A 7 -2.62 9.36 -14.47
N ASP A 8 -3.20 9.39 -13.28
CA ASP A 8 -3.39 8.19 -12.45
C ASP A 8 -4.30 7.18 -13.17
N ARG A 9 -5.38 7.66 -13.77
CA ARG A 9 -6.33 6.82 -14.54
C ARG A 9 -5.65 6.16 -15.72
N ALA A 10 -4.88 6.92 -16.48
CA ALA A 10 -4.13 6.40 -17.64
C ALA A 10 -3.09 5.35 -17.22
N PHE A 11 -2.35 5.61 -16.15
CA PHE A 11 -1.36 4.69 -15.59
C PHE A 11 -2.02 3.37 -15.15
N ILE A 12 -3.12 3.42 -14.39
CA ILE A 12 -3.81 2.21 -13.92
C ILE A 12 -4.42 1.44 -15.10
N ALA A 13 -5.02 2.11 -16.07
CA ALA A 13 -5.56 1.46 -17.26
C ALA A 13 -4.48 0.72 -18.05
N ALA A 14 -3.32 1.33 -18.24
CA ALA A 14 -2.17 0.69 -18.90
C ALA A 14 -1.67 -0.54 -18.11
N ARG A 15 -1.58 -0.43 -16.78
CA ARG A 15 -1.20 -1.55 -15.90
C ARG A 15 -2.21 -2.70 -15.97
N ASN A 16 -3.50 -2.42 -15.93
CA ASN A 16 -4.55 -3.43 -16.02
C ASN A 16 -4.51 -4.15 -17.37
N ALA A 17 -4.35 -3.42 -18.48
CA ALA A 17 -4.22 -3.99 -19.81
C ALA A 17 -2.98 -4.91 -19.94
N GLN A 18 -1.84 -4.48 -19.41
CA GLN A 18 -0.62 -5.29 -19.34
C GLN A 18 -0.85 -6.58 -18.54
N PHE A 19 -1.46 -6.45 -17.35
CA PHE A 19 -1.72 -7.61 -16.50
C PHE A 19 -2.71 -8.59 -17.14
N ARG A 20 -3.75 -8.11 -17.80
CA ARG A 20 -4.70 -8.93 -18.57
C ARG A 20 -3.99 -9.78 -19.63
N ALA A 21 -3.05 -9.20 -20.37
CA ALA A 21 -2.24 -9.95 -21.34
C ALA A 21 -1.34 -11.00 -20.65
N GLN A 22 -0.75 -10.68 -19.49
CA GLN A 22 0.06 -11.63 -18.72
C GLN A 22 -0.78 -12.80 -18.18
N VAL A 23 -2.01 -12.53 -17.70
CA VAL A 23 -2.97 -13.57 -17.27
C VAL A 23 -3.36 -14.48 -18.44
N ALA A 24 -3.64 -13.93 -19.62
CA ALA A 24 -3.96 -14.72 -20.80
C ALA A 24 -2.80 -15.68 -21.17
N ARG A 25 -1.56 -15.20 -21.16
CA ARG A 25 -0.36 -16.00 -21.39
C ARG A 25 -0.14 -17.08 -20.33
N ARG A 26 -0.48 -16.79 -19.07
CA ARG A 26 -0.42 -17.78 -17.99
C ARG A 26 -1.47 -18.87 -18.17
N ILE A 27 -2.69 -18.53 -18.58
CA ILE A 27 -3.78 -19.49 -18.80
C ILE A 27 -3.52 -20.36 -20.02
N SER A 28 -2.94 -19.80 -21.10
CA SER A 28 -2.57 -20.56 -22.28
C SER A 28 -1.37 -21.50 -22.07
N GLY A 29 -0.66 -21.37 -20.95
CA GLY A 29 0.55 -22.14 -20.67
C GLY A 29 1.84 -21.57 -21.25
N GLU A 30 1.79 -20.40 -21.90
CA GLU A 30 2.97 -19.69 -22.41
C GLU A 30 3.90 -19.21 -21.28
N LEU A 31 3.31 -18.82 -20.13
CA LEU A 31 4.05 -18.48 -18.91
C LEU A 31 3.92 -19.60 -17.88
N SER A 32 5.04 -20.08 -17.36
CA SER A 32 5.08 -20.93 -16.17
C SER A 32 4.64 -20.13 -14.92
N GLU A 33 4.35 -20.82 -13.81
CA GLU A 33 4.02 -20.14 -12.55
C GLU A 33 5.22 -19.34 -12.00
N ASP A 34 6.44 -19.81 -12.18
CA ASP A 34 7.63 -19.12 -11.68
C ASP A 34 7.89 -17.81 -12.45
N GLU A 35 7.67 -17.80 -13.77
CA GLU A 35 7.75 -16.59 -14.61
C GLU A 35 6.59 -15.63 -14.33
N PHE A 36 5.39 -16.14 -14.06
CA PHE A 36 4.21 -15.33 -13.77
C PHE A 36 4.22 -14.75 -12.36
N LYS A 37 4.85 -15.42 -11.39
CA LYS A 37 4.88 -15.02 -9.99
C LYS A 37 5.34 -13.57 -9.74
N PRO A 38 6.48 -13.09 -10.26
CA PRO A 38 6.86 -11.68 -10.08
C PRO A 38 5.83 -10.73 -10.69
N LEU A 39 5.26 -11.05 -11.84
CA LEU A 39 4.28 -10.21 -12.55
C LEU A 39 2.98 -10.08 -11.75
N ARG A 40 2.43 -11.20 -11.26
CA ARG A 40 1.19 -11.17 -10.48
C ARG A 40 1.37 -10.48 -9.12
N LEU A 41 2.55 -10.63 -8.48
CA LEU A 41 2.83 -9.97 -7.21
C LEU A 41 2.89 -8.43 -7.35
N MET A 42 3.28 -7.89 -8.49
CA MET A 42 3.22 -6.44 -8.75
C MET A 42 1.77 -5.91 -8.84
N ASN A 43 0.80 -6.79 -9.05
CA ASN A 43 -0.62 -6.45 -9.20
C ASN A 43 -1.49 -6.95 -8.02
N GLY A 44 -0.91 -7.18 -6.86
CA GLY A 44 -1.66 -7.56 -5.66
C GLY A 44 -2.14 -9.01 -5.62
N VAL A 45 -1.68 -9.87 -6.54
CA VAL A 45 -2.19 -11.23 -6.70
C VAL A 45 -1.26 -12.26 -6.08
N TYR A 46 -1.79 -13.06 -5.17
CA TYR A 46 -1.10 -14.19 -4.54
C TYR A 46 -1.69 -15.51 -5.04
N LEU A 47 -0.87 -16.53 -5.13
CA LEU A 47 -1.32 -17.91 -5.23
C LEU A 47 -1.27 -18.54 -3.84
N GLN A 48 -2.43 -18.86 -3.30
CA GLN A 48 -2.60 -19.60 -2.05
C GLN A 48 -2.71 -21.10 -2.35
N LEU A 49 -2.82 -21.92 -1.30
CA LEU A 49 -2.84 -23.38 -1.45
C LEU A 49 -3.98 -23.87 -2.37
N HIS A 50 -5.16 -23.22 -2.31
CA HIS A 50 -6.36 -23.69 -3.01
C HIS A 50 -6.94 -22.71 -4.03
N ALA A 51 -6.47 -21.45 -4.03
CA ALA A 51 -7.02 -20.39 -4.89
C ALA A 51 -6.05 -19.23 -5.04
N TYR A 52 -6.29 -18.39 -6.04
CA TYR A 52 -5.68 -17.06 -6.07
C TYR A 52 -6.33 -16.15 -5.03
N MET A 53 -5.62 -15.11 -4.64
CA MET A 53 -6.10 -14.06 -3.76
C MET A 53 -5.72 -12.71 -4.35
N LEU A 54 -6.68 -11.81 -4.45
CA LEU A 54 -6.46 -10.41 -4.80
C LEU A 54 -6.47 -9.56 -3.53
N ARG A 55 -5.45 -8.71 -3.34
CA ARG A 55 -5.42 -7.71 -2.27
C ARG A 55 -5.50 -6.33 -2.87
N VAL A 56 -6.55 -5.61 -2.50
CA VAL A 56 -6.82 -4.23 -2.95
C VAL A 56 -6.16 -3.24 -2.01
N ALA A 57 -5.49 -2.24 -2.57
CA ALA A 57 -4.92 -1.14 -1.80
C ALA A 57 -6.01 -0.17 -1.35
N ILE A 58 -6.05 0.08 -0.05
CA ILE A 58 -6.87 1.14 0.54
C ILE A 58 -5.91 2.10 1.24
N PRO A 59 -5.43 3.14 0.53
CA PRO A 59 -4.44 4.05 1.08
C PRO A 59 -4.91 4.67 2.38
N TYR A 60 -4.04 4.63 3.40
CA TYR A 60 -4.32 5.14 4.75
C TYR A 60 -5.71 4.76 5.31
N GLY A 61 -6.29 3.65 4.83
CA GLY A 61 -7.55 3.08 5.32
C GLY A 61 -8.82 3.87 5.00
N THR A 62 -8.77 4.84 4.08
CA THR A 62 -9.91 5.72 3.80
C THR A 62 -10.67 5.25 2.55
N LEU A 63 -11.99 5.08 2.69
CA LEU A 63 -12.92 4.69 1.62
C LEU A 63 -14.08 5.66 1.55
N ASN A 64 -14.62 5.88 0.35
CA ASN A 64 -15.92 6.52 0.17
C ASN A 64 -17.02 5.47 -0.11
N SER A 65 -18.28 5.91 -0.14
CA SER A 65 -19.43 5.01 -0.33
C SER A 65 -19.45 4.33 -1.71
N ALA A 66 -19.02 5.01 -2.77
CA ALA A 66 -18.95 4.41 -4.12
C ALA A 66 -17.89 3.31 -4.17
N GLN A 67 -16.72 3.54 -3.56
CA GLN A 67 -15.67 2.52 -3.43
C GLN A 67 -16.14 1.32 -2.62
N MET A 68 -16.84 1.56 -1.50
CA MET A 68 -17.40 0.49 -0.69
C MET A 68 -18.45 -0.34 -1.46
N GLY A 69 -19.28 0.31 -2.29
CA GLY A 69 -20.23 -0.36 -3.18
C GLY A 69 -19.52 -1.31 -4.14
N VAL A 70 -18.51 -0.83 -4.87
CA VAL A 70 -17.73 -1.68 -5.80
C VAL A 70 -17.02 -2.83 -5.06
N LEU A 71 -16.48 -2.58 -3.85
CA LEU A 71 -15.86 -3.65 -3.06
C LEU A 71 -16.89 -4.73 -2.64
N ALA A 72 -18.13 -4.36 -2.37
CA ALA A 72 -19.21 -5.32 -2.10
C ALA A 72 -19.58 -6.12 -3.36
N ASP A 73 -19.74 -5.43 -4.50
CA ASP A 73 -20.06 -6.08 -5.79
C ASP A 73 -18.97 -7.09 -6.20
N LEU A 74 -17.69 -6.76 -5.97
CA LEU A 74 -16.59 -7.69 -6.22
C LEU A 74 -16.68 -8.95 -5.35
N ALA A 75 -17.04 -8.79 -4.08
CA ALA A 75 -17.22 -9.93 -3.17
C ALA A 75 -18.32 -10.88 -3.65
N GLU A 76 -19.44 -10.32 -4.08
CA GLU A 76 -20.62 -11.10 -4.52
C GLU A 76 -20.39 -11.73 -5.91
N THR A 77 -19.74 -11.00 -6.83
CA THR A 77 -19.59 -11.44 -8.22
C THR A 77 -18.43 -12.41 -8.40
N TYR A 78 -17.29 -12.19 -7.75
CA TYR A 78 -16.03 -12.89 -8.06
C TYR A 78 -15.47 -13.70 -6.89
N ASP A 79 -16.00 -13.55 -5.68
CA ASP A 79 -15.56 -14.28 -4.49
C ASP A 79 -16.74 -15.01 -3.84
N LYS A 80 -16.76 -15.19 -2.55
CA LYS A 80 -17.78 -15.92 -1.78
C LYS A 80 -18.76 -15.01 -1.01
N GLY A 81 -18.97 -13.79 -1.49
CA GLY A 81 -19.86 -12.81 -0.87
C GLY A 81 -19.25 -12.07 0.32
N TYR A 82 -17.94 -12.13 0.53
CA TYR A 82 -17.27 -11.38 1.60
C TYR A 82 -15.83 -10.99 1.23
N GLY A 83 -15.37 -9.86 1.78
CA GLY A 83 -13.98 -9.44 1.77
C GLY A 83 -13.35 -9.56 3.16
N HIS A 84 -12.02 -9.65 3.23
CA HIS A 84 -11.26 -9.72 4.47
C HIS A 84 -10.41 -8.47 4.66
N PHE A 85 -10.74 -7.61 5.62
CA PHE A 85 -9.94 -6.47 5.99
C PHE A 85 -8.64 -6.91 6.67
N THR A 86 -7.53 -6.27 6.29
CA THR A 86 -6.21 -6.64 6.80
C THR A 86 -5.73 -5.69 7.89
N THR A 87 -4.76 -6.12 8.70
CA THR A 87 -4.12 -5.30 9.73
C THR A 87 -3.35 -4.09 9.16
N ARG A 88 -3.20 -3.99 7.85
CA ARG A 88 -2.60 -2.85 7.17
C ARG A 88 -3.61 -2.11 6.28
N GLN A 89 -4.87 -2.05 6.73
CA GLN A 89 -5.92 -1.22 6.14
C GLN A 89 -6.24 -1.55 4.67
N ASN A 90 -5.91 -2.74 4.19
CA ASN A 90 -6.30 -3.22 2.87
C ASN A 90 -7.49 -4.17 2.98
N ILE A 91 -8.10 -4.52 1.84
CA ILE A 91 -9.05 -5.61 1.75
C ILE A 91 -8.52 -6.70 0.82
N GLN A 92 -8.86 -7.96 1.08
CA GLN A 92 -8.49 -9.08 0.22
C GLN A 92 -9.68 -9.98 -0.06
N TYR A 93 -9.68 -10.53 -1.29
CA TYR A 93 -10.59 -11.56 -1.78
C TYR A 93 -9.78 -12.84 -1.96
N ASN A 94 -10.22 -13.92 -1.34
CA ASN A 94 -9.36 -15.11 -1.17
C ASN A 94 -9.65 -16.23 -2.17
N TRP A 95 -10.69 -16.08 -3.01
CA TRP A 95 -11.19 -17.16 -3.86
C TRP A 95 -11.41 -16.79 -5.33
N PRO A 96 -10.97 -15.64 -5.86
CA PRO A 96 -11.23 -15.32 -7.26
C PRO A 96 -10.50 -16.31 -8.19
N LYS A 97 -11.09 -16.58 -9.33
CA LYS A 97 -10.40 -17.30 -10.42
C LYS A 97 -9.41 -16.37 -11.10
N LEU A 98 -8.28 -16.91 -11.53
CA LEU A 98 -7.25 -16.10 -12.19
C LEU A 98 -7.78 -15.31 -13.39
N GLY A 99 -8.67 -15.93 -14.18
CA GLY A 99 -9.25 -15.30 -15.37
C GLY A 99 -10.14 -14.10 -15.08
N ASP A 100 -10.73 -14.04 -13.88
CA ASP A 100 -11.65 -12.98 -13.47
C ASP A 100 -10.91 -11.77 -12.85
N ILE A 101 -9.66 -11.96 -12.40
CA ILE A 101 -8.91 -10.89 -11.70
C ILE A 101 -8.72 -9.63 -12.57
N PRO A 102 -8.43 -9.71 -13.89
CA PRO A 102 -8.35 -8.51 -14.71
C PRO A 102 -9.65 -7.69 -14.75
N ASP A 103 -10.82 -8.33 -14.72
CA ASP A 103 -12.11 -7.63 -14.67
C ASP A 103 -12.32 -6.97 -13.30
N MET A 104 -11.94 -7.64 -12.22
CA MET A 104 -11.93 -7.05 -10.87
C MET A 104 -11.07 -5.80 -10.80
N LEU A 105 -9.89 -5.80 -11.43
CA LEU A 105 -9.00 -4.63 -11.47
C LEU A 105 -9.59 -3.47 -12.27
N ASP A 106 -10.31 -3.76 -13.36
CA ASP A 106 -10.99 -2.75 -14.17
C ASP A 106 -12.18 -2.14 -13.41
N ASP A 107 -12.95 -2.95 -12.67
CA ASP A 107 -14.03 -2.45 -11.81
C ASP A 107 -13.49 -1.54 -10.69
N LEU A 108 -12.38 -1.92 -10.05
CA LEU A 108 -11.69 -1.08 -9.06
C LEU A 108 -11.23 0.26 -9.66
N ALA A 109 -10.68 0.24 -10.87
CA ALA A 109 -10.18 1.43 -11.53
C ALA A 109 -11.29 2.49 -11.76
N ARG A 110 -12.54 2.08 -12.00
CA ARG A 110 -13.70 2.99 -12.19
C ARG A 110 -13.95 3.89 -10.98
N VAL A 111 -13.60 3.43 -9.78
CA VAL A 111 -13.79 4.18 -8.53
C VAL A 111 -12.48 4.67 -7.93
N GLY A 112 -11.38 4.67 -8.70
CA GLY A 112 -10.08 5.14 -8.24
C GLY A 112 -9.46 4.22 -7.18
N LEU A 113 -9.58 2.91 -7.34
CA LEU A 113 -8.88 1.89 -6.56
C LEU A 113 -7.97 1.04 -7.45
N HIS A 114 -6.98 0.41 -6.85
CA HIS A 114 -6.06 -0.51 -7.50
C HIS A 114 -5.48 -1.53 -6.51
N ALA A 115 -4.68 -2.47 -7.00
CA ALA A 115 -4.02 -3.48 -6.17
C ALA A 115 -2.49 -3.35 -6.11
N ILE A 116 -1.92 -2.30 -6.70
CA ILE A 116 -0.47 -2.03 -6.71
C ILE A 116 0.01 -1.77 -5.27
N GLN A 117 1.25 -2.14 -4.95
CA GLN A 117 1.87 -1.99 -3.61
C GLN A 117 1.20 -2.79 -2.48
N THR A 118 0.41 -3.80 -2.79
CA THR A 118 -0.18 -4.70 -1.78
C THR A 118 0.54 -6.03 -1.64
N SER A 119 1.42 -6.36 -2.58
CA SER A 119 2.22 -7.59 -2.60
C SER A 119 3.62 -7.39 -3.19
N GLY A 120 4.44 -8.44 -3.21
CA GLY A 120 5.81 -8.36 -3.69
C GLY A 120 6.79 -7.69 -2.72
N ASN A 121 7.99 -7.47 -3.21
CA ASN A 121 9.09 -6.84 -2.49
C ASN A 121 9.19 -5.35 -2.86
N THR A 122 8.16 -4.60 -2.53
CA THR A 122 8.02 -3.17 -2.80
C THR A 122 7.74 -2.41 -1.52
N ILE A 123 7.78 -1.08 -1.59
CA ILE A 123 7.15 -0.25 -0.56
C ILE A 123 5.65 -0.53 -0.61
N ARG A 124 5.11 -0.94 0.54
CA ARG A 124 3.70 -1.33 0.67
C ARG A 124 2.82 -0.12 0.84
N ASN A 125 1.50 -0.31 0.59
CA ASN A 125 0.49 0.68 0.94
C ASN A 125 0.79 1.34 2.28
N VAL A 126 0.79 2.69 2.32
CA VAL A 126 1.08 3.47 3.53
C VAL A 126 -0.13 3.44 4.44
N THR A 127 0.09 3.14 5.71
CA THR A 127 -0.97 3.12 6.72
C THR A 127 -0.95 4.38 7.58
N ALA A 128 -2.11 4.78 8.08
CA ALA A 128 -2.24 5.90 9.00
C ALA A 128 -3.09 5.51 10.23
N ASP A 129 -3.23 6.43 11.18
CA ASP A 129 -4.16 6.31 12.29
C ASP A 129 -5.59 6.07 11.77
N HIS A 130 -6.31 5.12 12.36
CA HIS A 130 -7.71 4.84 11.98
C HIS A 130 -8.68 5.96 12.37
N PHE A 131 -8.28 6.90 13.23
CA PHE A 131 -9.00 8.13 13.53
C PHE A 131 -8.43 9.38 12.83
N ALA A 132 -7.57 9.18 11.83
CA ALA A 132 -6.97 10.29 11.08
C ALA A 132 -8.02 11.29 10.57
N GLY A 133 -7.78 12.57 10.83
CA GLY A 133 -8.68 13.67 10.50
C GLY A 133 -9.90 13.81 11.40
N ALA A 134 -10.01 13.01 12.46
CA ALA A 134 -11.13 13.05 13.43
C ALA A 134 -10.68 12.99 14.90
N ALA A 135 -9.44 12.63 15.18
CA ALA A 135 -8.94 12.50 16.53
C ALA A 135 -8.71 13.87 17.19
N ALA A 136 -9.26 14.08 18.38
CA ALA A 136 -9.13 15.34 19.11
C ALA A 136 -7.68 15.66 19.57
N ASP A 137 -6.83 14.65 19.64
CA ASP A 137 -5.42 14.73 20.03
C ASP A 137 -4.46 14.80 18.85
N GLU A 138 -4.97 14.96 17.64
CA GLU A 138 -4.19 15.01 16.41
C GLU A 138 -3.55 16.39 16.22
N LEU A 139 -2.24 16.46 16.02
CA LEU A 139 -1.54 17.70 15.72
C LEU A 139 -1.81 18.15 14.27
N ALA A 140 -1.89 17.21 13.35
CA ALA A 140 -2.29 17.41 11.97
C ALA A 140 -2.73 16.08 11.37
N ASP A 141 -3.60 16.13 10.34
CA ASP A 141 -4.08 14.97 9.61
C ASP A 141 -2.91 14.26 8.90
N PRO A 142 -2.61 12.98 9.20
CA PRO A 142 -1.51 12.25 8.57
C PRO A 142 -1.81 11.78 7.14
N ARG A 143 -3.08 11.81 6.70
CA ARG A 143 -3.48 11.27 5.39
C ARG A 143 -2.85 11.98 4.18
N PRO A 144 -2.69 13.31 4.16
CA PRO A 144 -1.99 13.98 3.05
C PRO A 144 -0.56 13.51 2.89
N ILE A 145 0.15 13.31 3.98
CA ILE A 145 1.54 12.82 3.97
C ILE A 145 1.60 11.33 3.57
N ALA A 146 0.70 10.53 4.08
CA ALA A 146 0.59 9.13 3.68
C ALA A 146 0.32 8.99 2.17
N GLU A 147 -0.52 9.87 1.60
CA GLU A 147 -0.79 9.93 0.17
C GLU A 147 0.44 10.39 -0.64
N LEU A 148 1.15 11.42 -0.18
CA LEU A 148 2.37 11.88 -0.82
C LEU A 148 3.41 10.76 -0.91
N ILE A 149 3.63 10.02 0.18
CA ILE A 149 4.57 8.89 0.23
C ILE A 149 4.10 7.76 -0.69
N ARG A 150 2.79 7.48 -0.74
CA ARG A 150 2.22 6.49 -1.64
C ARG A 150 2.50 6.86 -3.10
N GLN A 151 2.21 8.08 -3.51
CA GLN A 151 2.43 8.54 -4.90
C GLN A 151 3.91 8.49 -5.26
N TRP A 152 4.78 9.03 -4.42
CA TRP A 152 6.22 9.02 -4.62
C TRP A 152 6.77 7.59 -4.79
N SER A 153 6.27 6.63 -4.03
CA SER A 153 6.76 5.25 -4.05
C SER A 153 6.08 4.36 -5.10
N THR A 154 4.95 4.81 -5.68
CA THR A 154 4.24 4.05 -6.70
C THR A 154 5.07 4.01 -7.99
N ASP A 155 5.39 2.80 -8.44
CA ASP A 155 6.17 2.55 -9.66
C ASP A 155 7.56 3.22 -9.67
N HIS A 156 8.09 3.55 -8.49
CA HIS A 156 9.44 4.10 -8.38
C HIS A 156 10.46 3.06 -8.86
N PRO A 157 11.34 3.39 -9.82
CA PRO A 157 12.17 2.41 -10.50
C PRO A 157 13.09 1.61 -9.56
N GLU A 158 13.59 2.22 -8.49
CA GLU A 158 14.45 1.56 -7.50
C GLU A 158 13.67 0.67 -6.53
N PHE A 159 12.37 0.97 -6.26
CA PHE A 159 11.63 0.35 -5.15
C PHE A 159 10.70 -0.78 -5.57
N GLN A 160 10.78 -1.25 -6.81
CA GLN A 160 9.95 -2.34 -7.32
C GLN A 160 10.49 -3.73 -6.94
N PHE A 161 11.79 -3.86 -6.66
CA PHE A 161 12.47 -5.11 -6.37
C PHE A 161 13.39 -5.00 -5.15
N LEU A 162 12.86 -4.50 -4.06
CA LEU A 162 13.57 -4.42 -2.78
C LEU A 162 13.95 -5.82 -2.27
N PRO A 163 14.97 -5.97 -1.40
CA PRO A 163 15.34 -7.26 -0.80
C PRO A 163 14.15 -7.93 -0.09
N ARG A 164 13.28 -7.13 0.48
CA ARG A 164 12.06 -7.57 1.15
C ARG A 164 10.99 -6.47 1.11
N LYS A 165 9.70 -6.87 1.32
CA LYS A 165 8.60 -5.91 1.50
C LYS A 165 8.95 -4.85 2.54
N PHE A 166 8.68 -3.60 2.23
CA PHE A 166 8.97 -2.45 3.08
C PHE A 166 7.68 -1.73 3.45
N LYS A 167 7.51 -1.35 4.71
CA LYS A 167 6.25 -0.82 5.23
C LYS A 167 6.46 0.52 5.92
N VAL A 168 5.59 1.47 5.61
CA VAL A 168 5.57 2.81 6.21
C VAL A 168 4.24 3.03 6.92
N ALA A 169 4.27 3.65 8.09
CA ALA A 169 3.09 4.10 8.82
C ALA A 169 3.27 5.53 9.29
N VAL A 170 2.17 6.31 9.32
CA VAL A 170 2.16 7.72 9.72
C VAL A 170 1.10 7.93 10.78
N THR A 171 1.41 8.70 11.84
CA THR A 171 0.44 9.16 12.82
C THR A 171 0.58 10.67 13.06
N GLY A 172 -0.55 11.33 13.22
CA GLY A 172 -0.64 12.74 13.63
C GLY A 172 -0.86 12.94 15.13
N SER A 173 -1.12 11.85 15.87
CA SER A 173 -1.41 11.85 17.28
C SER A 173 -0.22 11.42 18.12
N PRO A 174 -0.03 11.98 19.34
CA PRO A 174 0.93 11.47 20.30
C PRO A 174 0.61 10.04 20.75
N ASN A 175 -0.67 9.64 20.71
CA ASN A 175 -1.10 8.26 20.91
C ASN A 175 -0.91 7.47 19.62
N ASP A 176 0.15 6.69 19.53
CA ASP A 176 0.55 5.95 18.32
C ASP A 176 -0.41 4.79 17.98
N ARG A 177 -1.62 5.14 17.49
CA ARG A 177 -2.63 4.17 17.02
C ARG A 177 -2.27 3.54 15.67
N ALA A 178 -1.33 4.12 14.93
CA ALA A 178 -0.80 3.55 13.68
C ALA A 178 0.30 2.51 13.93
N VAL A 179 0.73 2.33 15.18
CA VAL A 179 1.82 1.41 15.60
C VAL A 179 3.09 1.67 14.79
N THR A 180 3.47 2.95 14.66
CA THR A 180 4.61 3.40 13.85
C THR A 180 5.91 2.70 14.24
N ALA A 181 6.11 2.43 15.53
CA ALA A 181 7.30 1.76 16.04
C ALA A 181 7.46 0.30 15.57
N ALA A 182 6.41 -0.32 15.01
CA ALA A 182 6.46 -1.69 14.48
C ALA A 182 6.61 -1.74 12.94
N HIS A 183 6.90 -0.61 12.30
CA HIS A 183 7.07 -0.50 10.86
C HIS A 183 8.53 -0.30 10.47
N ASP A 184 8.87 -0.64 9.21
CA ASP A 184 10.23 -0.42 8.68
C ASP A 184 10.58 1.07 8.73
N ILE A 185 9.60 1.96 8.38
CA ILE A 185 9.63 3.39 8.72
C ILE A 185 8.34 3.76 9.46
N GLY A 186 8.49 4.40 10.62
CA GLY A 186 7.42 5.06 11.35
C GLY A 186 7.60 6.57 11.33
N LEU A 187 6.54 7.31 10.97
CA LEU A 187 6.52 8.77 10.99
C LEU A 187 5.50 9.26 12.00
N ARG A 188 5.94 10.12 12.90
CA ARG A 188 5.07 10.83 13.84
C ARG A 188 5.13 12.31 13.54
N ILE A 189 3.98 12.93 13.29
CA ILE A 189 3.91 14.38 13.16
C ILE A 189 4.21 15.00 14.54
N VAL A 190 5.15 15.92 14.56
CA VAL A 190 5.60 16.63 15.77
C VAL A 190 5.68 18.13 15.50
N ALA A 191 5.55 18.93 16.54
CA ALA A 191 5.69 20.38 16.44
C ALA A 191 6.97 20.83 17.15
N ARG A 192 7.70 21.79 16.55
CA ARG A 192 8.86 22.47 17.11
C ARG A 192 8.85 23.93 16.67
N ASP A 193 8.94 24.86 17.58
CA ASP A 193 9.02 26.31 17.28
C ASP A 193 7.91 26.79 16.31
N CYS A 194 6.67 26.35 16.55
CA CYS A 194 5.48 26.61 15.74
C CYS A 194 5.53 26.02 14.30
N ALA A 195 6.52 25.20 13.98
CA ALA A 195 6.58 24.47 12.73
C ALA A 195 6.21 22.99 12.93
N LEU A 196 5.53 22.40 11.94
CA LEU A 196 5.30 20.95 11.89
C LEU A 196 6.48 20.26 11.20
N GLY A 197 6.76 19.05 11.62
CA GLY A 197 7.77 18.19 11.04
C GLY A 197 7.53 16.73 11.47
N TYR A 198 8.51 15.88 11.28
CA TYR A 198 8.37 14.44 11.52
C TYR A 198 9.45 13.92 12.46
N GLN A 199 9.04 13.19 13.48
CA GLN A 199 9.92 12.25 14.15
C GLN A 199 9.98 10.98 13.30
N VAL A 200 11.20 10.53 12.97
CA VAL A 200 11.42 9.37 12.10
C VAL A 200 11.95 8.20 12.92
N LEU A 201 11.21 7.09 12.89
CA LEU A 201 11.61 5.80 13.46
C LEU A 201 11.96 4.84 12.32
N VAL A 202 12.98 4.01 12.51
CA VAL A 202 13.41 3.01 11.51
C VAL A 202 13.74 1.68 12.17
N GLY A 203 13.53 0.59 11.43
CA GLY A 203 13.94 -0.76 11.83
C GLY A 203 12.92 -1.49 12.70
N GLY A 204 11.66 -1.05 12.73
CA GLY A 204 10.57 -1.80 13.34
C GLY A 204 10.14 -3.01 12.49
N GLY A 205 9.55 -4.01 13.13
CA GLY A 205 9.04 -5.17 12.43
C GLY A 205 8.29 -6.15 13.33
N LEU A 206 7.33 -6.85 12.74
CA LEU A 206 6.51 -7.87 13.39
C LEU A 206 6.71 -9.24 12.71
N GLY A 207 7.97 -9.62 12.49
CA GLY A 207 8.31 -10.89 11.90
C GLY A 207 8.54 -11.99 12.97
N ARG A 208 9.27 -13.02 12.59
CA ARG A 208 9.67 -14.12 13.50
C ARG A 208 10.42 -13.58 14.72
N THR A 209 11.24 -12.54 14.53
CA THR A 209 11.90 -11.80 15.61
C THR A 209 11.32 -10.38 15.56
N PRO A 210 10.36 -10.01 16.43
CA PRO A 210 9.80 -8.69 16.45
C PRO A 210 10.82 -7.68 16.96
N MET A 211 10.82 -6.49 16.35
CA MET A 211 11.71 -5.39 16.71
C MET A 211 10.95 -4.07 16.82
N ILE A 212 11.33 -3.26 17.77
CA ILE A 212 10.82 -1.89 17.94
C ILE A 212 11.74 -0.94 17.17
N GLY A 213 11.17 -0.13 16.31
CA GLY A 213 11.87 0.90 15.56
C GLY A 213 12.54 1.92 16.48
N LYS A 214 13.73 2.35 16.09
CA LYS A 214 14.50 3.37 16.83
C LYS A 214 14.29 4.74 16.18
N VAL A 215 14.18 5.77 17.00
CA VAL A 215 14.20 7.16 16.52
C VAL A 215 15.59 7.47 15.98
N ILE A 216 15.66 7.83 14.71
CA ILE A 216 16.89 8.27 14.04
C ILE A 216 16.89 9.77 13.74
N LYS A 217 15.73 10.41 13.83
CA LYS A 217 15.56 11.85 13.68
C LYS A 217 14.40 12.31 14.56
N ASP A 218 14.67 13.21 15.51
CA ASP A 218 13.64 13.72 16.41
C ASP A 218 12.72 14.75 15.75
N PHE A 219 13.27 15.51 14.79
CA PHE A 219 12.53 16.48 13.99
C PHE A 219 13.15 16.57 12.59
N LEU A 220 12.37 16.20 11.59
CA LEU A 220 12.68 16.35 10.18
C LEU A 220 11.72 17.39 9.60
N PRO A 221 12.21 18.50 9.03
CA PRO A 221 11.37 19.46 8.34
C PRO A 221 10.58 18.81 7.19
N GLU A 222 9.38 19.32 6.91
CA GLU A 222 8.52 18.77 5.85
C GLU A 222 9.20 18.76 4.47
N ALA A 223 9.97 19.81 4.15
CA ALA A 223 10.68 19.91 2.88
C ALA A 223 11.72 18.81 2.66
N ASP A 224 12.26 18.24 3.73
CA ASP A 224 13.30 17.21 3.68
C ASP A 224 12.73 15.78 3.69
N LEU A 225 11.40 15.61 3.77
CA LEU A 225 10.78 14.31 3.99
C LEU A 225 11.15 13.29 2.90
N LEU A 226 10.82 13.56 1.64
CA LEU A 226 11.03 12.60 0.56
C LEU A 226 12.51 12.28 0.34
N PRO A 227 13.44 13.25 0.26
CA PRO A 227 14.87 12.94 0.16
C PRO A 227 15.39 12.09 1.33
N TYR A 228 14.89 12.33 2.54
CA TYR A 228 15.28 11.53 3.70
C TYR A 228 14.77 10.10 3.64
N LEU A 229 13.50 9.90 3.24
CA LEU A 229 12.92 8.57 3.05
C LEU A 229 13.64 7.81 1.95
N GLU A 230 13.96 8.47 0.84
CA GLU A 230 14.72 7.88 -0.27
C GLU A 230 16.08 7.38 0.21
N ALA A 231 16.83 8.19 0.94
CA ALA A 231 18.11 7.79 1.51
C ALA A 231 18.00 6.55 2.42
N VAL A 232 16.96 6.48 3.27
CA VAL A 232 16.72 5.32 4.15
C VAL A 232 16.42 4.06 3.33
N VAL A 233 15.55 4.16 2.32
CA VAL A 233 15.18 3.00 1.49
C VAL A 233 16.33 2.55 0.60
N SER A 234 17.12 3.48 0.04
CA SER A 234 18.30 3.15 -0.77
C SER A 234 19.37 2.42 0.06
N VAL A 235 19.62 2.87 1.30
CA VAL A 235 20.52 2.13 2.21
C VAL A 235 19.98 0.73 2.46
N TRP A 236 18.68 0.57 2.71
CA TRP A 236 18.07 -0.76 2.86
C TRP A 236 18.21 -1.62 1.61
N ASN A 237 18.12 -1.03 0.43
CA ASN A 237 18.21 -1.74 -0.84
C ASN A 237 19.63 -2.23 -1.18
N THR A 238 20.65 -1.63 -0.54
CA THR A 238 22.07 -1.99 -0.73
C THR A 238 22.60 -2.99 0.29
N LEU A 239 21.87 -3.27 1.37
CA LEU A 239 22.19 -4.24 2.43
C LEU A 239 21.72 -5.66 2.07
#